data_82a237f38d0982d393de85ebceb8701a
#
_entry.id   82a237f38d0982d393de85ebceb8701a
#
_cell.length_a   1.000
_cell.length_b   1.000
_cell.length_c   1.000
_cell.angle_alpha   90.00
_cell.angle_beta   90.00
_cell.angle_gamma   90.00
#
_symmetry.space_group_name_H-M   'P 1'
#
loop_
_entity.id
_entity.type
_entity.pdbx_description
1 polymer ?
#
loop_
_entity_poly.entity_id
_entity_poly.type
_entity_poly.pdbx_seq_one_letter_code
_entity_poly.pdbx_strand_id
1 'polypeptide(L)'
;MFPQDLFICLVVFFGFLEIVNGKSTGFKARITGNGLNYANKVAMDALSAKIRTFSVPDQHGDSGGVEYDLTNLRVTGFTEPQSSIVFLPGAGLKWTANGAGVSMHGDFHYKIHKKWIPSIRGSGSFDITVSGLDFSINMIFGVDVNGLPTIAASGCSCGISSVNIKFHGGWSWLYNLFSGRLEDTVKKTLKNKICDSVTTQINEEGEKKLASLPVTVKLDRHFLLDYRLLQTPNFQSSYMETFHKGEIFWLGDETDAPFEPPTMTDIGDTQKMMYLWISDYMFNTLGYAAQMHNYLVRNVTAADLPPDQRGILNTTCTSFICLGSLIPQVSSPTPNRRNV
;
A
#
# COMPACT_ATOMS: atom_id res chain seq x y z
N MET A 1 42.25 32.58 23.59
CA MET A 1 42.51 31.76 22.43
C MET A 1 42.02 30.35 22.75
N PHE A 2 40.74 30.10 22.52
CA PHE A 2 40.14 28.78 22.77
C PHE A 2 40.32 27.93 21.51
N PRO A 3 40.63 26.64 21.63
CA PRO A 3 40.90 25.79 20.46
C PRO A 3 39.61 25.59 19.65
N GLN A 4 39.71 25.87 18.33
CA GLN A 4 38.65 25.67 17.36
C GLN A 4 38.17 24.20 17.28
N ASP A 5 38.97 23.25 17.71
CA ASP A 5 38.64 21.82 17.66
C ASP A 5 37.55 21.39 18.66
N LEU A 6 37.37 22.16 19.75
CA LEU A 6 36.30 21.87 20.73
C LEU A 6 34.91 22.30 20.22
N PHE A 7 34.86 23.32 19.34
CA PHE A 7 33.62 23.81 18.75
C PHE A 7 33.12 22.88 17.63
N ILE A 8 34.03 22.28 16.87
CA ILE A 8 33.71 21.29 15.83
C ILE A 8 33.21 19.98 16.46
N CYS A 9 33.79 19.51 17.56
CA CYS A 9 33.29 18.34 18.30
C CYS A 9 31.89 18.58 18.90
N LEU A 10 31.58 19.77 19.39
CA LEU A 10 30.27 20.12 19.93
C LEU A 10 29.19 20.22 18.79
N VAL A 11 29.55 20.79 17.66
CA VAL A 11 28.62 20.88 16.50
C VAL A 11 28.38 19.50 15.89
N VAL A 12 29.36 18.62 15.82
CA VAL A 12 29.21 17.23 15.35
C VAL A 12 28.41 16.41 16.37
N PHE A 13 28.56 16.66 17.68
CA PHE A 13 27.78 15.95 18.72
C PHE A 13 26.32 16.42 18.79
N PHE A 14 26.06 17.70 18.53
CA PHE A 14 24.68 18.23 18.39
C PHE A 14 24.04 17.94 17.03
N GLY A 15 24.81 17.71 15.98
CA GLY A 15 24.32 17.34 14.66
C GLY A 15 23.86 15.87 14.54
N PHE A 16 24.21 14.99 15.50
CA PHE A 16 23.79 13.58 15.54
C PHE A 16 22.64 13.30 16.53
N LEU A 17 22.15 14.32 17.21
CA LEU A 17 20.88 14.27 17.92
C LEU A 17 19.79 14.91 17.04
N GLU A 18 19.62 14.48 15.80
CA GLU A 18 18.30 14.32 15.29
C GLU A 18 17.67 13.19 16.11
N ILE A 19 17.20 13.57 17.29
CA ILE A 19 16.09 12.88 17.92
C ILE A 19 15.08 12.75 16.81
N VAL A 20 14.88 11.55 16.30
CA VAL A 20 13.71 11.17 15.56
C VAL A 20 12.55 11.40 16.54
N ASN A 21 12.14 12.65 16.67
CA ASN A 21 10.86 13.03 17.25
C ASN A 21 9.82 12.47 16.28
N GLY A 22 9.62 11.15 16.38
CA GLY A 22 8.44 10.55 15.81
C GLY A 22 7.27 11.35 16.36
N LYS A 23 6.51 12.00 15.48
CA LYS A 23 5.29 12.68 15.90
C LYS A 23 4.51 11.73 16.78
N SER A 24 4.06 12.19 17.93
CA SER A 24 3.15 11.45 18.77
C SER A 24 1.96 11.00 17.90
N THR A 25 1.60 9.74 17.99
CA THR A 25 0.63 9.11 17.07
C THR A 25 -0.47 8.42 17.86
N GLY A 26 -1.72 8.61 17.48
CA GLY A 26 -2.86 7.94 18.11
C GLY A 26 -3.00 6.48 17.69
N PHE A 27 -2.46 6.12 16.51
CA PHE A 27 -2.49 4.77 15.95
C PHE A 27 -1.20 4.49 15.19
N LYS A 28 -0.64 3.28 15.38
CA LYS A 28 0.55 2.80 14.67
C LYS A 28 0.30 1.40 14.13
N ALA A 29 0.74 1.13 12.91
CA ALA A 29 0.74 -0.21 12.34
C ALA A 29 2.16 -0.62 11.95
N ARG A 30 2.51 -1.90 12.18
CA ARG A 30 3.75 -2.52 11.73
C ARG A 30 3.42 -3.71 10.84
N ILE A 31 4.06 -3.80 9.68
CA ILE A 31 4.04 -4.95 8.79
C ILE A 31 5.42 -5.59 8.84
N THR A 32 5.49 -6.88 9.09
CA THR A 32 6.73 -7.64 9.25
C THR A 32 7.10 -8.41 7.97
N GLY A 33 8.28 -9.05 7.95
CA GLY A 33 8.67 -9.95 6.87
C GLY A 33 7.68 -11.10 6.65
N ASN A 34 7.03 -11.61 7.71
CA ASN A 34 5.97 -12.61 7.57
C ASN A 34 4.74 -12.05 6.83
N GLY A 35 4.40 -10.78 7.06
CA GLY A 35 3.36 -10.08 6.32
C GLY A 35 3.71 -9.90 4.85
N LEU A 36 4.96 -9.51 4.54
CA LEU A 36 5.43 -9.42 3.14
C LEU A 36 5.46 -10.77 2.43
N ASN A 37 5.88 -11.83 3.10
CA ASN A 37 5.87 -13.18 2.52
C ASN A 37 4.45 -13.62 2.15
N TYR A 38 3.47 -13.34 3.01
CA TYR A 38 2.08 -13.61 2.70
C TYR A 38 1.57 -12.77 1.52
N ALA A 39 1.87 -11.47 1.52
CA ALA A 39 1.51 -10.57 0.41
C ALA A 39 2.14 -11.01 -0.92
N ASN A 40 3.43 -11.42 -0.89
CA ASN A 40 4.12 -11.93 -2.06
C ASN A 40 3.45 -13.20 -2.61
N LYS A 41 3.07 -14.15 -1.75
CA LYS A 41 2.34 -15.35 -2.17
C LYS A 41 1.01 -15.01 -2.85
N VAL A 42 0.19 -14.16 -2.24
CA VAL A 42 -1.10 -13.73 -2.82
C VAL A 42 -0.91 -13.03 -4.17
N ALA A 43 0.11 -12.17 -4.28
CA ALA A 43 0.45 -11.49 -5.52
C ALA A 43 0.87 -12.47 -6.62
N MET A 44 1.67 -13.48 -6.29
CA MET A 44 2.11 -14.50 -7.25
C MET A 44 0.96 -15.40 -7.71
N ASP A 45 0.07 -15.83 -6.80
CA ASP A 45 -1.12 -16.61 -7.16
C ASP A 45 -2.00 -15.81 -8.15
N ALA A 46 -2.23 -14.52 -7.89
CA ALA A 46 -3.01 -13.66 -8.78
C ALA A 46 -2.32 -13.42 -10.14
N LEU A 47 -0.99 -13.22 -10.14
CA LEU A 47 -0.21 -13.05 -11.36
C LEU A 47 -0.26 -14.30 -12.24
N SER A 48 -0.06 -15.48 -11.64
CA SER A 48 -0.09 -16.76 -12.33
C SER A 48 -1.44 -17.01 -12.98
N ALA A 49 -2.54 -16.73 -12.29
CA ALA A 49 -3.88 -16.81 -12.84
C ALA A 49 -4.08 -15.86 -14.04
N LYS A 50 -3.58 -14.62 -13.96
CA LYS A 50 -3.71 -13.63 -15.02
C LYS A 50 -2.86 -13.95 -16.25
N ILE A 51 -1.63 -14.45 -16.06
CA ILE A 51 -0.75 -14.82 -17.19
C ILE A 51 -1.34 -15.96 -18.01
N ARG A 52 -1.93 -16.96 -17.36
CA ARG A 52 -2.55 -18.11 -18.06
C ARG A 52 -3.70 -17.71 -18.98
N THR A 53 -4.35 -16.60 -18.73
CA THR A 53 -5.48 -16.08 -19.52
C THR A 53 -5.08 -14.89 -20.39
N PHE A 54 -3.79 -14.53 -20.40
CA PHE A 54 -3.31 -13.36 -21.14
C PHE A 54 -3.33 -13.64 -22.64
N SER A 55 -3.97 -12.75 -23.39
CA SER A 55 -3.96 -12.73 -24.85
C SER A 55 -2.97 -11.69 -25.35
N VAL A 56 -2.05 -12.13 -26.19
CA VAL A 56 -1.08 -11.22 -26.84
C VAL A 56 -1.74 -10.69 -28.11
N PRO A 57 -1.77 -9.36 -28.31
CA PRO A 57 -2.31 -8.79 -29.55
C PRO A 57 -1.53 -9.24 -30.78
N ASP A 58 -2.20 -9.33 -31.92
CA ASP A 58 -1.57 -9.60 -33.19
C ASP A 58 -0.48 -8.57 -33.51
N GLN A 59 0.61 -9.02 -34.12
CA GLN A 59 1.77 -8.19 -34.47
C GLN A 59 1.97 -8.21 -35.97
N HIS A 60 2.23 -7.02 -36.54
CA HIS A 60 2.51 -6.82 -37.96
C HIS A 60 3.87 -6.12 -38.10
N GLY A 61 4.62 -6.48 -39.13
CA GLY A 61 5.91 -5.85 -39.37
C GLY A 61 6.48 -6.12 -40.75
N ASP A 62 7.56 -5.40 -41.09
CA ASP A 62 8.43 -5.67 -42.23
C ASP A 62 9.88 -5.77 -41.76
N SER A 63 10.57 -6.78 -42.23
CA SER A 63 12.01 -6.95 -41.97
C SER A 63 12.71 -7.39 -43.23
N GLY A 64 13.51 -6.51 -43.81
CA GLY A 64 14.33 -6.82 -44.96
C GLY A 64 13.55 -7.16 -46.25
N GLY A 65 12.37 -6.59 -46.45
CA GLY A 65 11.48 -6.85 -47.57
C GLY A 65 10.63 -8.08 -47.41
N VAL A 66 10.48 -8.56 -46.17
CA VAL A 66 9.54 -9.62 -45.76
C VAL A 66 8.50 -8.99 -44.85
N GLU A 67 7.31 -8.78 -45.37
CA GLU A 67 6.12 -8.48 -44.56
C GLU A 67 5.74 -9.71 -43.78
N TYR A 68 5.40 -9.54 -42.50
CA TYR A 68 4.94 -10.65 -41.65
C TYR A 68 3.79 -10.24 -40.72
N ASP A 69 2.90 -11.17 -40.49
CA ASP A 69 1.82 -11.08 -39.52
C ASP A 69 1.95 -12.23 -38.53
N LEU A 70 1.95 -11.94 -37.24
CA LEU A 70 1.92 -12.91 -36.16
C LEU A 70 0.53 -12.79 -35.51
N THR A 71 -0.23 -13.85 -35.56
CA THR A 71 -1.64 -13.89 -35.12
C THR A 71 -1.89 -15.05 -34.17
N ASN A 72 -3.04 -15.04 -33.50
CA ASN A 72 -3.46 -16.10 -32.59
C ASN A 72 -2.44 -16.40 -31.49
N LEU A 73 -1.69 -15.39 -31.03
CA LEU A 73 -0.69 -15.52 -29.97
C LEU A 73 -1.36 -15.85 -28.63
N ARG A 74 -1.06 -17.02 -28.09
CA ARG A 74 -1.61 -17.47 -26.80
C ARG A 74 -0.53 -18.08 -25.90
N VAL A 75 -0.64 -17.86 -24.60
CA VAL A 75 0.21 -18.51 -23.62
C VAL A 75 -0.19 -19.98 -23.49
N THR A 76 0.78 -20.88 -23.68
CA THR A 76 0.60 -22.33 -23.57
C THR A 76 1.25 -22.91 -22.32
N GLY A 77 2.18 -22.17 -21.69
CA GLY A 77 2.85 -22.58 -20.47
C GLY A 77 3.40 -21.40 -19.69
N PHE A 78 3.39 -21.52 -18.36
CA PHE A 78 4.00 -20.57 -17.45
C PHE A 78 4.75 -21.30 -16.35
N THR A 79 6.03 -20.98 -16.18
CA THR A 79 6.87 -21.41 -15.06
C THR A 79 6.92 -20.27 -14.06
N GLU A 80 6.43 -20.51 -12.85
CA GLU A 80 6.44 -19.50 -11.79
C GLU A 80 7.87 -19.18 -11.36
N PRO A 81 8.20 -17.88 -11.20
CA PRO A 81 9.49 -17.47 -10.67
C PRO A 81 9.59 -17.73 -9.16
N GLN A 82 10.81 -17.81 -8.69
CA GLN A 82 11.08 -17.61 -7.27
C GLN A 82 10.96 -16.13 -6.96
N SER A 83 9.91 -15.75 -6.23
CA SER A 83 9.59 -14.37 -5.92
C SER A 83 9.82 -14.02 -4.46
N SER A 84 10.28 -12.81 -4.19
CA SER A 84 10.53 -12.31 -2.85
C SER A 84 10.31 -10.80 -2.82
N ILE A 85 9.68 -10.32 -1.75
CA ILE A 85 9.58 -8.90 -1.42
C ILE A 85 10.35 -8.68 -0.11
N VAL A 86 11.27 -7.74 -0.09
CA VAL A 86 12.08 -7.40 1.08
C VAL A 86 12.02 -5.91 1.38
N PHE A 87 12.25 -5.55 2.63
CA PHE A 87 12.36 -4.15 3.04
C PHE A 87 13.68 -3.54 2.54
N LEU A 88 13.60 -2.29 2.10
CA LEU A 88 14.73 -1.41 1.86
C LEU A 88 14.77 -0.37 2.99
N PRO A 89 15.68 -0.49 3.96
CA PRO A 89 15.74 0.45 5.08
C PRO A 89 15.82 1.90 4.62
N GLY A 90 14.98 2.74 5.20
CA GLY A 90 14.91 4.17 4.87
C GLY A 90 14.26 4.53 3.53
N ALA A 91 13.79 3.56 2.73
CA ALA A 91 13.30 3.84 1.39
C ALA A 91 11.94 3.19 1.05
N GLY A 92 11.80 1.86 1.24
CA GLY A 92 10.59 1.18 0.78
C GLY A 92 10.73 -0.34 0.69
N LEU A 93 10.35 -0.91 -0.45
CA LEU A 93 10.37 -2.34 -0.71
C LEU A 93 11.16 -2.63 -1.99
N LYS A 94 11.81 -3.79 -2.02
CA LYS A 94 12.38 -4.35 -3.24
C LYS A 94 11.64 -5.65 -3.57
N TRP A 95 11.08 -5.73 -4.75
CA TRP A 95 10.49 -6.95 -5.28
C TRP A 95 11.44 -7.57 -6.30
N THR A 96 11.70 -8.87 -6.15
CA THR A 96 12.50 -9.68 -7.08
C THR A 96 11.70 -10.91 -7.48
N ALA A 97 11.86 -11.33 -8.74
CA ALA A 97 11.30 -12.57 -9.26
C ALA A 97 12.33 -13.18 -10.22
N ASN A 98 12.76 -14.41 -9.97
CA ASN A 98 13.86 -15.03 -10.70
C ASN A 98 13.43 -16.36 -11.32
N GLY A 99 13.88 -16.63 -12.53
CA GLY A 99 13.68 -17.91 -13.21
C GLY A 99 12.28 -18.10 -13.79
N ALA A 100 11.52 -17.03 -14.06
CA ALA A 100 10.24 -17.17 -14.76
C ALA A 100 10.43 -17.74 -16.18
N GLY A 101 9.41 -18.45 -16.65
CA GLY A 101 9.36 -18.96 -18.02
C GLY A 101 7.97 -18.79 -18.61
N VAL A 102 7.91 -18.47 -19.90
CA VAL A 102 6.65 -18.36 -20.64
C VAL A 102 6.80 -19.13 -21.96
N SER A 103 5.84 -20.00 -22.24
CA SER A 103 5.69 -20.62 -23.56
C SER A 103 4.44 -20.06 -24.24
N MET A 104 4.58 -19.76 -25.52
CA MET A 104 3.50 -19.21 -26.34
C MET A 104 3.42 -19.97 -27.66
N HIS A 105 2.24 -20.08 -28.21
CA HIS A 105 1.97 -20.58 -29.54
C HIS A 105 1.31 -19.49 -30.37
N GLY A 106 1.62 -19.44 -31.66
CA GLY A 106 1.00 -18.50 -32.58
C GLY A 106 1.07 -18.97 -34.03
N ASP A 107 0.36 -18.26 -34.90
CA ASP A 107 0.38 -18.44 -36.34
C ASP A 107 1.14 -17.30 -36.99
N PHE A 108 1.80 -17.59 -38.08
CA PHE A 108 2.47 -16.55 -38.89
C PHE A 108 2.04 -16.63 -40.33
N HIS A 109 1.99 -15.45 -40.96
CA HIS A 109 1.87 -15.25 -42.38
C HIS A 109 3.03 -14.37 -42.82
N TYR A 110 3.59 -14.66 -43.97
CA TYR A 110 4.65 -13.80 -44.53
C TYR A 110 4.46 -13.59 -46.03
N LYS A 111 5.03 -12.47 -46.53
CA LYS A 111 5.06 -12.11 -47.94
C LYS A 111 6.40 -11.48 -48.25
N ILE A 112 7.14 -12.12 -49.19
CA ILE A 112 8.45 -11.62 -49.63
C ILE A 112 8.24 -10.81 -50.89
N HIS A 113 8.68 -9.56 -50.87
CA HIS A 113 8.73 -8.67 -52.04
C HIS A 113 10.11 -8.72 -52.67
N LYS A 114 10.23 -9.22 -53.91
CA LYS A 114 11.46 -9.11 -54.72
C LYS A 114 11.15 -8.37 -56.03
N LYS A 115 12.05 -7.48 -56.42
CA LYS A 115 11.97 -6.64 -57.63
C LYS A 115 11.89 -7.50 -58.85
N TRP A 116 11.43 -8.26 -59.35
CA TRP A 116 11.40 -9.05 -60.60
C TRP A 116 10.81 -10.45 -60.49
N ILE A 117 10.28 -10.82 -59.35
CA ILE A 117 9.66 -12.14 -59.12
C ILE A 117 8.27 -11.92 -58.44
N PRO A 118 7.22 -12.69 -58.81
CA PRO A 118 5.99 -12.67 -58.06
C PRO A 118 6.24 -12.85 -56.57
N SER A 119 5.49 -12.10 -55.76
CA SER A 119 5.66 -12.18 -54.29
C SER A 119 5.40 -13.61 -53.78
N ILE A 120 6.37 -14.13 -53.05
CA ILE A 120 6.26 -15.43 -52.38
C ILE A 120 5.48 -15.22 -51.06
N ARG A 121 4.45 -16.01 -50.84
CA ARG A 121 3.66 -16.00 -49.61
C ARG A 121 3.72 -17.36 -48.96
N GLY A 122 3.61 -17.37 -47.63
CA GLY A 122 3.50 -18.59 -46.87
C GLY A 122 2.93 -18.34 -45.50
N SER A 123 2.53 -19.41 -44.86
CA SER A 123 1.94 -19.41 -43.50
C SER A 123 2.35 -20.69 -42.76
N GLY A 124 2.26 -20.64 -41.46
CA GLY A 124 2.54 -21.74 -40.57
C GLY A 124 2.28 -21.37 -39.13
N SER A 125 2.74 -22.20 -38.22
CA SER A 125 2.69 -21.90 -36.80
C SER A 125 4.07 -21.86 -36.18
N PHE A 126 4.19 -21.28 -35.01
CA PHE A 126 5.45 -21.21 -34.28
C PHE A 126 5.20 -21.29 -32.78
N ASP A 127 6.21 -21.78 -32.07
CA ASP A 127 6.29 -21.72 -30.61
C ASP A 127 7.41 -20.80 -30.18
N ILE A 128 7.16 -19.99 -29.17
CA ILE A 128 8.16 -19.18 -28.47
C ILE A 128 8.30 -19.74 -27.05
N THR A 129 9.53 -19.99 -26.62
CA THR A 129 9.85 -20.32 -25.24
C THR A 129 10.83 -19.30 -24.69
N VAL A 130 10.39 -18.54 -23.69
CA VAL A 130 11.21 -17.62 -22.90
C VAL A 130 11.56 -18.30 -21.60
N SER A 131 12.85 -18.34 -21.26
CA SER A 131 13.33 -18.99 -20.03
C SER A 131 14.33 -18.11 -19.28
N GLY A 132 14.35 -18.26 -17.96
CA GLY A 132 15.24 -17.52 -17.08
C GLY A 132 14.97 -16.02 -17.16
N LEU A 133 13.69 -15.65 -17.05
CA LEU A 133 13.30 -14.27 -16.89
C LEU A 133 13.49 -13.88 -15.42
N ASP A 134 14.41 -12.95 -15.21
CA ASP A 134 14.71 -12.35 -13.91
C ASP A 134 14.24 -10.89 -13.90
N PHE A 135 13.65 -10.49 -12.79
CA PHE A 135 13.07 -9.17 -12.65
C PHE A 135 13.36 -8.60 -11.27
N SER A 136 13.61 -7.30 -11.20
CA SER A 136 13.73 -6.60 -9.92
C SER A 136 13.26 -5.16 -10.05
N ILE A 137 12.54 -4.65 -9.05
CA ILE A 137 12.10 -3.27 -8.96
C ILE A 137 12.08 -2.81 -7.51
N ASN A 138 12.42 -1.56 -7.28
CA ASN A 138 12.25 -0.91 -5.99
C ASN A 138 10.95 -0.11 -6.01
N MET A 139 10.23 -0.14 -4.89
CA MET A 139 9.02 0.65 -4.62
C MET A 139 9.32 1.59 -3.48
N ILE A 140 9.31 2.88 -3.75
CA ILE A 140 9.57 3.94 -2.78
C ILE A 140 8.21 4.45 -2.29
N PHE A 141 8.06 4.52 -0.97
CA PHE A 141 6.82 4.98 -0.34
C PHE A 141 7.03 6.35 0.30
N GLY A 142 5.99 7.14 0.28
CA GLY A 142 5.96 8.47 0.87
C GLY A 142 4.60 8.79 1.47
N VAL A 143 4.41 10.06 1.77
CA VAL A 143 3.15 10.64 2.22
C VAL A 143 2.96 12.00 1.56
N ASP A 144 1.76 12.31 1.10
CA ASP A 144 1.42 13.63 0.56
C ASP A 144 1.05 14.64 1.68
N VAL A 145 0.75 15.86 1.28
CA VAL A 145 0.38 16.95 2.20
C VAL A 145 -0.94 16.70 2.95
N ASN A 146 -1.78 15.79 2.46
CA ASN A 146 -3.06 15.41 3.05
C ASN A 146 -2.97 14.17 3.95
N GLY A 147 -1.77 13.58 4.06
CA GLY A 147 -1.56 12.34 4.81
C GLY A 147 -1.94 11.08 4.05
N LEU A 148 -2.10 11.15 2.72
CA LEU A 148 -2.31 9.99 1.86
C LEU A 148 -0.97 9.31 1.57
N PRO A 149 -0.89 7.98 1.61
CA PRO A 149 0.31 7.26 1.20
C PRO A 149 0.57 7.44 -0.30
N THR A 150 1.83 7.57 -0.68
CA THR A 150 2.28 7.64 -2.07
C THR A 150 3.23 6.49 -2.39
N ILE A 151 3.33 6.11 -3.67
CA ILE A 151 4.24 5.07 -4.15
C ILE A 151 4.86 5.48 -5.47
N ALA A 152 6.16 5.20 -5.64
CA ALA A 152 6.87 5.38 -6.89
C ALA A 152 7.78 4.19 -7.18
N ALA A 153 7.85 3.78 -8.43
CA ALA A 153 8.79 2.76 -8.90
C ALA A 153 10.16 3.37 -9.15
N SER A 154 11.21 2.63 -8.82
CA SER A 154 12.60 3.02 -9.06
C SER A 154 13.45 1.81 -9.40
N GLY A 155 14.47 2.00 -10.25
CA GLY A 155 15.51 1.00 -10.48
C GLY A 155 15.00 -0.34 -11.03
N CYS A 156 14.09 -0.32 -12.02
CA CYS A 156 13.64 -1.55 -12.67
C CYS A 156 14.76 -2.20 -13.47
N SER A 157 14.92 -3.50 -13.29
CA SER A 157 15.86 -4.34 -14.03
C SER A 157 15.17 -5.62 -14.47
N CYS A 158 15.38 -6.00 -15.74
CA CYS A 158 14.86 -7.25 -16.29
C CYS A 158 15.96 -7.96 -17.07
N GLY A 159 16.20 -9.24 -16.77
CA GLY A 159 17.07 -10.16 -17.45
C GLY A 159 16.27 -11.27 -18.15
N ILE A 160 16.74 -11.77 -19.29
CA ILE A 160 16.19 -12.94 -19.97
C ILE A 160 17.37 -13.81 -20.41
N SER A 161 17.42 -15.05 -19.92
CA SER A 161 18.53 -15.97 -20.24
C SER A 161 18.43 -16.45 -21.67
N SER A 162 17.26 -16.98 -22.09
CA SER A 162 17.08 -17.52 -23.43
C SER A 162 15.69 -17.22 -24.00
N VAL A 163 15.64 -17.04 -25.30
CA VAL A 163 14.44 -17.07 -26.12
C VAL A 163 14.68 -18.10 -27.20
N ASN A 164 13.80 -19.06 -27.33
CA ASN A 164 13.82 -20.06 -28.39
C ASN A 164 12.54 -19.93 -29.21
N ILE A 165 12.70 -19.89 -30.54
CA ILE A 165 11.60 -19.79 -31.47
C ILE A 165 11.64 -20.98 -32.40
N LYS A 166 10.58 -21.75 -32.46
CA LYS A 166 10.47 -22.94 -33.30
C LYS A 166 9.35 -22.82 -34.29
N PHE A 167 9.66 -22.76 -35.59
CA PHE A 167 8.70 -22.74 -36.66
C PHE A 167 8.30 -24.18 -37.06
N HIS A 168 7.01 -24.37 -37.36
CA HIS A 168 6.43 -25.65 -37.76
C HIS A 168 6.05 -25.62 -39.25
N GLY A 169 5.95 -26.77 -39.90
CA GLY A 169 5.51 -26.88 -41.32
C GLY A 169 6.60 -26.86 -42.37
N GLY A 170 7.82 -27.29 -42.06
CA GLY A 170 8.89 -27.39 -43.07
C GLY A 170 9.63 -26.09 -43.40
N TRP A 171 9.42 -25.06 -42.60
CA TRP A 171 9.96 -23.70 -42.77
C TRP A 171 11.29 -23.47 -42.03
N SER A 172 12.13 -24.49 -41.88
CA SER A 172 13.44 -24.40 -41.21
C SER A 172 14.38 -23.34 -41.81
N TRP A 173 14.21 -22.99 -43.07
CA TRP A 173 14.95 -21.90 -43.71
C TRP A 173 14.57 -20.51 -43.17
N LEU A 174 13.32 -20.29 -42.74
CA LEU A 174 12.90 -19.07 -42.04
C LEU A 174 13.65 -18.92 -40.73
N TYR A 175 13.87 -20.01 -40.00
CA TYR A 175 14.69 -20.00 -38.80
C TYR A 175 16.09 -19.42 -39.07
N ASN A 176 16.76 -19.91 -40.13
CA ASN A 176 18.09 -19.44 -40.53
C ASN A 176 18.10 -17.96 -40.99
N LEU A 177 16.98 -17.44 -41.49
CA LEU A 177 16.84 -16.05 -41.89
C LEU A 177 16.60 -15.10 -40.71
N PHE A 178 15.95 -15.55 -39.68
CA PHE A 178 15.48 -14.71 -38.57
C PHE A 178 16.10 -15.03 -37.20
N SER A 179 16.73 -16.22 -36.99
CA SER A 179 17.03 -16.79 -35.69
C SER A 179 17.79 -15.86 -34.73
N GLY A 180 18.96 -15.38 -35.07
CA GLY A 180 19.75 -14.56 -34.14
C GLY A 180 19.19 -13.16 -33.90
N ARG A 181 18.78 -12.47 -34.96
CA ARG A 181 18.26 -11.09 -34.88
C ARG A 181 16.88 -11.03 -34.25
N LEU A 182 16.04 -12.04 -34.51
CA LEU A 182 14.67 -12.09 -33.96
C LEU A 182 14.71 -12.36 -32.46
N GLU A 183 15.54 -13.31 -32.01
CA GLU A 183 15.72 -13.62 -30.59
C GLU A 183 16.24 -12.41 -29.81
N ASP A 184 17.23 -11.68 -30.32
CA ASP A 184 17.76 -10.47 -29.69
C ASP A 184 16.73 -9.36 -29.67
N THR A 185 15.95 -9.19 -30.74
CA THR A 185 14.85 -8.23 -30.79
C THR A 185 13.76 -8.55 -29.78
N VAL A 186 13.35 -9.83 -29.70
CA VAL A 186 12.36 -10.30 -28.72
C VAL A 186 12.86 -10.08 -27.29
N LYS A 187 14.12 -10.45 -26.99
CA LYS A 187 14.74 -10.22 -25.69
C LYS A 187 14.70 -8.75 -25.31
N LYS A 188 15.17 -7.87 -26.19
CA LYS A 188 15.21 -6.40 -25.96
C LYS A 188 13.80 -5.84 -25.76
N THR A 189 12.86 -6.23 -26.62
CA THR A 189 11.48 -5.76 -26.56
C THR A 189 10.80 -6.22 -25.26
N LEU A 190 10.94 -7.48 -24.88
CA LEU A 190 10.37 -8.00 -23.64
C LEU A 190 10.95 -7.32 -22.40
N LYS A 191 12.29 -7.15 -22.34
CA LYS A 191 12.93 -6.43 -21.22
C LYS A 191 12.37 -5.04 -21.02
N ASN A 192 12.29 -4.26 -22.09
CA ASN A 192 11.77 -2.89 -22.03
C ASN A 192 10.28 -2.89 -21.66
N LYS A 193 9.48 -3.70 -22.35
CA LYS A 193 8.03 -3.79 -22.10
C LYS A 193 7.68 -4.23 -20.67
N ILE A 194 8.43 -5.16 -20.08
CA ILE A 194 8.21 -5.61 -18.71
C ILE A 194 8.49 -4.45 -17.74
N CYS A 195 9.66 -3.81 -17.84
CA CYS A 195 9.99 -2.69 -16.97
C CYS A 195 9.04 -1.50 -17.16
N ASP A 196 8.76 -1.11 -18.40
CA ASP A 196 7.83 -0.02 -18.71
C ASP A 196 6.44 -0.31 -18.12
N SER A 197 5.91 -1.53 -18.37
CA SER A 197 4.58 -1.91 -17.87
C SER A 197 4.51 -1.93 -16.35
N VAL A 198 5.50 -2.52 -15.67
CA VAL A 198 5.49 -2.59 -14.20
C VAL A 198 5.69 -1.22 -13.58
N THR A 199 6.59 -0.41 -14.13
CA THR A 199 6.81 0.97 -13.67
C THR A 199 5.53 1.81 -13.82
N THR A 200 4.87 1.74 -14.97
CA THR A 200 3.59 2.42 -15.22
C THR A 200 2.50 1.93 -14.26
N GLN A 201 2.37 0.61 -14.06
CA GLN A 201 1.38 0.06 -13.13
C GLN A 201 1.59 0.53 -11.69
N ILE A 202 2.84 0.67 -11.25
CA ILE A 202 3.13 1.20 -9.89
C ILE A 202 2.87 2.70 -9.84
N ASN A 203 3.43 3.48 -10.78
CA ASN A 203 3.38 4.95 -10.74
C ASN A 203 1.99 5.53 -11.07
N GLU A 204 1.17 4.83 -11.84
CA GLU A 204 -0.16 5.31 -12.24
C GLU A 204 -1.27 4.60 -11.47
N GLU A 205 -1.38 3.28 -11.61
CA GLU A 205 -2.47 2.53 -10.99
C GLU A 205 -2.25 2.32 -9.48
N GLY A 206 -1.01 2.06 -9.05
CA GLY A 206 -0.65 1.92 -7.65
C GLY A 206 -0.85 3.23 -6.90
N GLU A 207 -0.30 4.32 -7.44
CA GLU A 207 -0.44 5.67 -6.88
C GLU A 207 -1.91 6.11 -6.83
N LYS A 208 -2.66 5.93 -7.92
CA LYS A 208 -4.09 6.23 -7.97
C LYS A 208 -4.90 5.47 -6.92
N LYS A 209 -4.59 4.19 -6.71
CA LYS A 209 -5.26 3.39 -5.67
C LYS A 209 -4.91 3.88 -4.27
N LEU A 210 -3.66 4.21 -3.99
CA LEU A 210 -3.25 4.77 -2.71
C LEU A 210 -3.90 6.15 -2.47
N ALA A 211 -3.92 7.02 -3.47
CA ALA A 211 -4.57 8.33 -3.42
C ALA A 211 -6.10 8.24 -3.25
N SER A 212 -6.72 7.11 -3.59
CA SER A 212 -8.15 6.87 -3.41
C SER A 212 -8.51 6.25 -2.06
N LEU A 213 -7.53 5.91 -1.23
CA LEU A 213 -7.80 5.38 0.10
C LEU A 213 -8.45 6.46 0.95
N PRO A 214 -9.53 6.16 1.67
CA PRO A 214 -10.04 7.10 2.64
C PRO A 214 -8.98 7.28 3.75
N VAL A 215 -8.77 8.49 4.20
CA VAL A 215 -7.94 8.79 5.40
C VAL A 215 -8.80 9.13 6.60
N THR A 216 -10.11 9.19 6.39
CA THR A 216 -11.10 9.36 7.44
C THR A 216 -12.22 8.34 7.26
N VAL A 217 -12.83 7.91 8.36
CA VAL A 217 -14.00 7.02 8.34
C VAL A 217 -15.06 7.51 9.32
N LYS A 218 -16.31 7.59 8.85
CA LYS A 218 -17.45 7.86 9.73
C LYS A 218 -17.70 6.62 10.60
N LEU A 219 -17.59 6.80 11.92
CA LEU A 219 -17.88 5.76 12.88
C LEU A 219 -19.40 5.57 13.06
N ASP A 220 -20.10 6.72 13.08
CA ASP A 220 -21.56 6.78 13.08
C ASP A 220 -22.04 8.11 12.48
N ARG A 221 -23.26 8.56 12.85
CA ARG A 221 -23.82 9.85 12.41
C ARG A 221 -23.19 11.07 13.06
N HIS A 222 -22.37 10.90 14.11
CA HIS A 222 -21.81 12.00 14.88
C HIS A 222 -20.27 12.05 14.87
N PHE A 223 -19.60 10.90 14.70
CA PHE A 223 -18.16 10.79 14.87
C PHE A 223 -17.43 10.39 13.61
N LEU A 224 -16.26 11.02 13.41
CA LEU A 224 -15.34 10.78 12.31
C LEU A 224 -13.97 10.43 12.87
N LEU A 225 -13.44 9.27 12.51
CA LEU A 225 -12.05 8.91 12.80
C LEU A 225 -11.15 9.40 11.66
N ASP A 226 -10.14 10.18 12.00
CA ASP A 226 -9.04 10.55 11.12
C ASP A 226 -7.83 9.64 11.39
N TYR A 227 -7.44 8.87 10.38
CA TYR A 227 -6.28 7.97 10.45
C TYR A 227 -5.28 8.24 9.32
N ARG A 228 -5.23 9.48 8.81
CA ARG A 228 -4.19 9.92 7.87
C ARG A 228 -2.79 9.66 8.39
N LEU A 229 -1.85 9.46 7.49
CA LEU A 229 -0.44 9.35 7.84
C LEU A 229 0.09 10.70 8.33
N LEU A 230 0.86 10.66 9.40
CA LEU A 230 1.53 11.85 9.94
C LEU A 230 2.92 12.07 9.35
N GLN A 231 3.52 11.01 8.81
CA GLN A 231 4.86 11.02 8.24
C GLN A 231 5.04 9.87 7.25
N THR A 232 6.11 9.94 6.46
CA THR A 232 6.54 8.84 5.59
C THR A 232 6.69 7.55 6.37
N PRO A 233 6.21 6.40 5.84
CA PRO A 233 6.40 5.10 6.47
C PRO A 233 7.88 4.82 6.78
N ASN A 234 8.15 4.31 7.96
CA ASN A 234 9.50 3.97 8.40
C ASN A 234 9.85 2.53 8.02
N PHE A 235 10.85 2.34 7.19
CA PHE A 235 11.30 1.03 6.73
C PHE A 235 12.58 0.62 7.46
N GLN A 236 12.52 -0.48 8.19
CA GLN A 236 13.62 -1.17 8.83
C GLN A 236 13.99 -2.44 8.06
N SER A 237 15.03 -3.16 8.46
CA SER A 237 15.44 -4.40 7.77
C SER A 237 14.45 -5.56 7.89
N SER A 238 13.61 -5.58 8.94
CA SER A 238 12.70 -6.69 9.28
C SER A 238 11.22 -6.30 9.31
N TYR A 239 10.90 -5.02 9.23
CA TYR A 239 9.54 -4.50 9.24
C TYR A 239 9.44 -3.10 8.64
N MET A 240 8.22 -2.67 8.35
CA MET A 240 7.86 -1.28 8.12
C MET A 240 6.83 -0.83 9.15
N GLU A 241 6.85 0.46 9.50
CA GLU A 241 5.86 1.09 10.37
C GLU A 241 5.20 2.28 9.71
N THR A 242 3.92 2.43 9.97
CA THR A 242 3.12 3.59 9.60
C THR A 242 2.57 4.27 10.84
N PHE A 243 2.57 5.59 10.84
CA PHE A 243 2.19 6.43 11.97
C PHE A 243 0.99 7.28 11.55
N HIS A 244 -0.11 7.11 12.26
CA HIS A 244 -1.39 7.68 11.90
C HIS A 244 -1.89 8.63 12.98
N LYS A 245 -2.69 9.62 12.59
CA LYS A 245 -3.28 10.58 13.53
C LYS A 245 -4.08 9.88 14.62
N GLY A 246 -5.01 9.01 14.24
CA GLY A 246 -5.79 8.22 15.18
C GLY A 246 -6.64 9.10 16.11
N GLU A 247 -7.22 10.18 15.59
CA GLU A 247 -8.05 11.14 16.30
C GLU A 247 -9.50 11.01 15.89
N ILE A 248 -10.41 11.08 16.86
CA ILE A 248 -11.85 11.06 16.60
C ILE A 248 -12.42 12.43 16.83
N PHE A 249 -13.06 12.97 15.80
CA PHE A 249 -13.73 14.26 15.77
C PHE A 249 -15.26 14.15 15.81
N TRP A 250 -15.90 15.24 16.14
CA TRP A 250 -17.31 15.41 15.84
C TRP A 250 -17.47 15.69 14.34
N LEU A 251 -18.40 15.00 13.69
CA LEU A 251 -18.64 15.17 12.25
C LEU A 251 -19.10 16.60 11.96
N GLY A 252 -18.30 17.31 11.16
CA GLY A 252 -18.52 18.73 10.83
C GLY A 252 -17.83 19.71 11.76
N ASP A 253 -17.10 19.25 12.78
CA ASP A 253 -16.18 20.03 13.59
C ASP A 253 -14.89 19.21 13.81
N GLU A 254 -13.93 19.43 12.92
CA GLU A 254 -12.63 18.72 12.91
C GLU A 254 -11.55 19.55 13.62
N THR A 255 -11.90 20.15 14.76
CA THR A 255 -10.96 20.88 15.63
C THR A 255 -10.15 19.88 16.45
N ASP A 256 -8.82 19.98 16.39
CA ASP A 256 -7.91 19.11 17.12
C ASP A 256 -8.15 19.19 18.64
N ALA A 257 -8.04 18.06 19.31
CA ALA A 257 -8.13 18.00 20.77
C ALA A 257 -6.93 18.75 21.40
N PRO A 258 -7.12 19.42 22.56
CA PRO A 258 -6.08 20.24 23.19
C PRO A 258 -5.04 19.40 23.97
N PHE A 259 -4.80 18.17 23.56
CA PHE A 259 -3.82 17.25 24.15
C PHE A 259 -3.22 16.34 23.09
N GLU A 260 -2.00 15.89 23.33
CA GLU A 260 -1.22 15.10 22.40
C GLU A 260 -1.31 13.59 22.71
N PRO A 261 -1.15 12.72 21.70
CA PRO A 261 -1.04 11.28 21.91
C PRO A 261 0.17 10.92 22.78
N PRO A 262 0.06 9.88 23.61
CA PRO A 262 1.20 9.37 24.39
C PRO A 262 2.22 8.68 23.50
N THR A 263 3.46 8.55 24.01
CA THR A 263 4.49 7.75 23.36
C THR A 263 4.11 6.27 23.41
N MET A 264 4.12 5.61 22.26
CA MET A 264 3.86 4.17 22.17
C MET A 264 5.15 3.38 22.37
N THR A 265 5.13 2.43 23.31
CA THR A 265 6.27 1.54 23.58
C THR A 265 6.41 0.52 22.45
N ASP A 266 7.63 0.36 21.92
CA ASP A 266 7.93 -0.71 20.99
C ASP A 266 8.14 -2.03 21.74
N ILE A 267 7.42 -3.07 21.33
CA ILE A 267 7.56 -4.42 21.89
C ILE A 267 8.67 -5.23 21.24
N GLY A 268 9.30 -4.72 20.17
CA GLY A 268 10.40 -5.41 19.45
C GLY A 268 10.01 -6.70 18.75
N ASP A 269 8.73 -7.10 18.75
CA ASP A 269 8.27 -8.37 18.19
C ASP A 269 8.03 -8.26 16.68
N THR A 270 8.40 -9.31 15.94
CA THR A 270 8.23 -9.45 14.48
C THR A 270 7.66 -10.81 14.07
N GLN A 271 7.18 -11.62 15.02
CA GLN A 271 6.73 -12.99 14.76
C GLN A 271 5.36 -13.05 14.05
N LYS A 272 4.50 -12.04 14.24
CA LYS A 272 3.22 -11.95 13.56
C LYS A 272 3.38 -11.25 12.21
N MET A 273 2.39 -11.37 11.34
CA MET A 273 2.37 -10.68 10.04
C MET A 273 2.22 -9.17 10.20
N MET A 274 1.40 -8.77 11.20
CA MET A 274 1.08 -7.37 11.45
C MET A 274 0.86 -7.17 12.95
N TYR A 275 1.22 -5.96 13.42
CA TYR A 275 0.92 -5.44 14.74
C TYR A 275 0.22 -4.11 14.62
N LEU A 276 -0.71 -3.87 15.51
CA LEU A 276 -1.44 -2.61 15.62
C LEU A 276 -1.31 -2.10 17.06
N TRP A 277 -0.98 -0.83 17.20
CA TRP A 277 -0.98 -0.10 18.46
C TRP A 277 -2.08 0.96 18.38
N ILE A 278 -3.01 0.89 19.30
CA ILE A 278 -4.08 1.85 19.48
C ILE A 278 -3.85 2.47 20.84
N SER A 279 -3.65 3.80 20.90
CA SER A 279 -3.50 4.49 22.16
C SER A 279 -4.86 4.87 22.76
N ASP A 280 -4.86 5.20 24.04
CA ASP A 280 -6.00 5.80 24.75
C ASP A 280 -6.36 7.19 24.18
N TYR A 281 -5.44 7.86 23.50
CA TYR A 281 -5.71 9.11 22.78
C TYR A 281 -6.95 9.02 21.88
N MET A 282 -7.09 7.94 21.12
CA MET A 282 -8.25 7.74 20.24
C MET A 282 -9.58 7.76 21.02
N PHE A 283 -9.61 7.14 22.20
CA PHE A 283 -10.80 7.13 23.05
C PHE A 283 -10.99 8.43 23.81
N ASN A 284 -9.90 9.08 24.22
CA ASN A 284 -9.94 10.39 24.88
C ASN A 284 -10.45 11.48 23.95
N THR A 285 -10.06 11.45 22.66
CA THR A 285 -10.57 12.39 21.66
C THR A 285 -12.05 12.15 21.35
N LEU A 286 -12.50 10.89 21.32
CA LEU A 286 -13.92 10.57 21.23
C LEU A 286 -14.70 11.17 22.41
N GLY A 287 -14.21 10.97 23.64
CA GLY A 287 -14.82 11.53 24.84
C GLY A 287 -14.84 13.06 24.83
N TYR A 288 -13.73 13.68 24.39
CA TYR A 288 -13.63 15.13 24.24
C TYR A 288 -14.64 15.68 23.23
N ALA A 289 -14.68 15.10 22.02
CA ALA A 289 -15.62 15.51 20.97
C ALA A 289 -17.09 15.37 21.45
N ALA A 290 -17.41 14.25 22.13
CA ALA A 290 -18.73 14.02 22.68
C ALA A 290 -19.10 15.06 23.77
N GLN A 291 -18.15 15.43 24.63
CA GLN A 291 -18.37 16.41 25.68
C GLN A 291 -18.55 17.81 25.13
N MET A 292 -17.71 18.23 24.18
CA MET A 292 -17.77 19.56 23.57
C MET A 292 -19.10 19.83 22.84
N HIS A 293 -19.70 18.76 22.29
CA HIS A 293 -20.99 18.84 21.59
C HIS A 293 -22.19 18.44 22.47
N ASN A 294 -22.03 18.42 23.81
CA ASN A 294 -23.06 18.06 24.76
C ASN A 294 -23.71 16.69 24.53
N TYR A 295 -23.06 15.77 23.81
CA TYR A 295 -23.56 14.43 23.51
C TYR A 295 -23.66 13.56 24.79
N LEU A 296 -22.76 13.80 25.75
CA LEU A 296 -22.74 13.10 27.04
C LEU A 296 -23.63 13.78 28.09
N VAL A 297 -24.20 14.94 27.78
CA VAL A 297 -25.07 15.66 28.70
C VAL A 297 -26.47 15.07 28.62
N ARG A 298 -26.94 14.53 29.71
CA ARG A 298 -28.30 14.03 29.84
C ARG A 298 -28.98 14.63 31.08
N ASN A 299 -30.03 15.37 30.84
CA ASN A 299 -30.90 15.83 31.92
C ASN A 299 -31.82 14.68 32.34
N VAL A 300 -31.65 14.20 33.56
CA VAL A 300 -32.52 13.19 34.13
C VAL A 300 -33.48 13.84 35.10
N THR A 301 -34.77 13.71 34.81
CA THR A 301 -35.85 14.27 35.62
C THR A 301 -36.61 13.14 36.32
N ALA A 302 -37.42 13.50 37.33
CA ALA A 302 -38.28 12.50 38.01
C ALA A 302 -39.24 11.79 37.03
N ALA A 303 -39.57 12.40 35.89
CA ALA A 303 -40.43 11.80 34.87
C ALA A 303 -39.75 10.65 34.11
N ASP A 304 -38.41 10.68 34.02
CA ASP A 304 -37.60 9.67 33.32
C ASP A 304 -37.40 8.40 34.14
N LEU A 305 -37.74 8.42 35.43
CA LEU A 305 -37.59 7.31 36.34
C LEU A 305 -38.93 6.62 36.61
N PRO A 306 -38.92 5.28 36.87
CA PRO A 306 -40.07 4.57 37.39
C PRO A 306 -40.64 5.23 38.63
N PRO A 307 -41.95 5.18 38.86
CA PRO A 307 -42.59 5.88 39.97
C PRO A 307 -42.00 5.60 41.36
N ASP A 308 -41.57 4.37 41.59
CA ASP A 308 -40.94 3.88 42.83
C ASP A 308 -39.49 4.39 43.01
N GLN A 309 -38.82 4.84 41.95
CA GLN A 309 -37.44 5.32 41.96
C GLN A 309 -37.32 6.85 41.88
N ARG A 310 -38.40 7.57 41.69
CA ARG A 310 -38.40 9.06 41.56
C ARG A 310 -37.81 9.76 42.75
N GLY A 311 -37.95 9.18 43.94
CA GLY A 311 -37.36 9.70 45.18
C GLY A 311 -35.83 9.71 45.21
N ILE A 312 -35.16 8.97 44.33
CA ILE A 312 -33.70 8.94 44.24
C ILE A 312 -33.14 10.33 43.85
N LEU A 313 -33.85 11.08 43.02
CA LEU A 313 -33.44 12.42 42.60
C LEU A 313 -33.68 13.55 43.61
N ASN A 314 -34.31 13.21 44.77
CA ASN A 314 -34.57 14.22 45.81
C ASN A 314 -33.25 14.65 46.46
N THR A 315 -33.09 15.94 46.65
CA THR A 315 -31.99 16.55 47.42
C THR A 315 -32.24 16.48 48.93
N THR A 316 -33.50 16.41 49.34
CA THR A 316 -33.89 16.12 50.74
C THR A 316 -34.40 14.70 50.83
N CYS A 317 -33.72 13.88 51.61
CA CYS A 317 -34.02 12.47 51.68
C CYS A 317 -35.20 12.16 52.58
N THR A 318 -36.23 11.55 52.00
CA THR A 318 -37.33 10.92 52.69
C THR A 318 -37.26 9.42 52.64
N SER A 319 -36.33 8.85 51.88
CA SER A 319 -36.06 7.44 51.70
C SER A 319 -34.58 7.11 51.95
N PHE A 320 -34.23 5.84 52.05
CA PHE A 320 -32.91 5.35 52.45
C PHE A 320 -31.79 5.73 51.45
N ILE A 321 -32.10 5.92 50.18
CA ILE A 321 -31.16 6.35 49.13
C ILE A 321 -31.78 7.49 48.36
N CYS A 322 -31.13 8.65 48.37
CA CYS A 322 -31.46 9.78 47.53
C CYS A 322 -30.23 10.59 47.19
N LEU A 323 -30.29 11.48 46.20
CA LEU A 323 -29.17 12.29 45.70
C LEU A 323 -28.55 13.12 46.83
N GLY A 324 -29.37 13.68 47.75
CA GLY A 324 -28.89 14.43 48.90
C GLY A 324 -28.07 13.61 49.90
N SER A 325 -28.24 12.31 49.99
CA SER A 325 -27.42 11.44 50.84
C SER A 325 -26.11 11.01 50.15
N LEU A 326 -26.13 10.92 48.82
CA LEU A 326 -24.96 10.54 48.00
C LEU A 326 -24.01 11.74 47.77
N ILE A 327 -24.58 12.92 47.62
CA ILE A 327 -23.85 14.17 47.39
C ILE A 327 -24.32 15.20 48.43
N PRO A 328 -23.71 15.22 49.63
CA PRO A 328 -24.16 16.10 50.72
C PRO A 328 -24.18 17.60 50.37
N GLN A 329 -23.35 18.04 49.41
CA GLN A 329 -23.28 19.40 48.92
C GLN A 329 -24.56 19.89 48.25
N VAL A 330 -25.42 19.02 47.73
CA VAL A 330 -26.70 19.39 47.12
C VAL A 330 -27.87 19.37 48.09
N SER A 331 -27.67 18.83 49.29
CA SER A 331 -28.69 18.80 50.36
C SER A 331 -28.71 20.00 51.25
N SER A 332 -27.73 20.90 51.13
CA SER A 332 -27.65 22.15 51.90
C SER A 332 -28.71 23.14 51.43
N PRO A 333 -29.58 23.71 52.28
CA PRO A 333 -30.50 24.74 51.91
C PRO A 333 -29.71 26.06 51.78
N THR A 334 -29.11 26.35 50.66
CA THR A 334 -28.71 27.69 50.34
C THR A 334 -29.91 28.39 49.70
N PRO A 335 -30.46 29.47 50.33
CA PRO A 335 -31.45 30.31 49.68
C PRO A 335 -30.78 31.04 48.54
N ASN A 336 -31.28 30.90 47.33
CA ASN A 336 -30.87 31.48 46.06
C ASN A 336 -29.85 30.69 45.20
N ARG A 337 -30.35 29.68 44.50
CA ARG A 337 -29.98 29.48 43.08
C ARG A 337 -31.28 29.40 42.28
N ARG A 338 -31.76 30.54 41.85
CA ARG A 338 -32.59 30.63 40.65
C ARG A 338 -31.67 30.44 39.47
N ASN A 339 -32.01 29.49 38.62
CA ASN A 339 -31.67 29.42 37.21
C ASN A 339 -30.16 29.45 36.87
N VAL A 340 -29.62 28.29 36.62
CA VAL A 340 -28.68 28.16 35.49
C VAL A 340 -29.23 27.07 34.55
#